data_d55e459d25ea5d0fa90b69059e6941f8
#
_entry.id   d55e459d25ea5d0fa90b69059e6941f8
#
_cell.length_a   1.000
_cell.length_b   1.000
_cell.length_c   1.000
_cell.angle_alpha   90.00
_cell.angle_beta   90.00
_cell.angle_gamma   90.00
#
_symmetry.space_group_name_H-M   'P 1'
#
loop_
_entity.id
_entity.type
_entity.pdbx_description
1 polymer ?
#
loop_
_entity_poly.entity_id
_entity_poly.type
_entity_poly.pdbx_seq_one_letter_code
_entity_poly.pdbx_strand_id
1 'polypeptide(L)'
;STTASNVSAAFSQMGKRVAQIGCDPKNDSTRLLLGHICRHTVLDLERERKGGEIGAEEIVNVGYNGIRCIEAGGPEPGVGCAGRGIIVALEKVRQLEALGDTDLVLYDVLGDVVCGGFAVPIREGYAEEIYIVSSGELMSLYAANNIAKGIRKFASRGRVKLGGIIGNSRKVAHEEELLREFAETIGTQLIAFIPRETIVHDAEIHRQTVLEYAPQSTQAEVYRRLAKAIETNEKLTIPEPMVFDELEEMVERYGN
;
A
#
# COMPACT_ATOMS: atom_id res chain seq x y z
N SER A 1 -3.49 -4.63 1.55
CA SER A 1 -2.31 -5.45 1.94
C SER A 1 -2.01 -6.57 0.94
N THR A 2 -3.02 -7.30 0.43
CA THR A 2 -2.78 -8.39 -0.55
C THR A 2 -2.01 -7.92 -1.79
N THR A 3 -2.40 -6.80 -2.39
CA THR A 3 -1.67 -6.20 -3.51
C THR A 3 -0.25 -5.81 -3.12
N ALA A 4 -0.07 -5.15 -1.97
CA ALA A 4 1.24 -4.74 -1.47
C ALA A 4 2.19 -5.93 -1.31
N SER A 5 1.76 -7.01 -0.64
CA SER A 5 2.57 -8.21 -0.44
C SER A 5 2.96 -8.89 -1.76
N ASN A 6 2.04 -8.97 -2.73
CA ASN A 6 2.34 -9.54 -4.04
C ASN A 6 3.30 -8.66 -4.86
N VAL A 7 3.17 -7.34 -4.77
CA VAL A 7 4.12 -6.39 -5.41
C VAL A 7 5.50 -6.51 -4.78
N SER A 8 5.60 -6.55 -3.45
CA SER A 8 6.88 -6.77 -2.75
C SER A 8 7.52 -8.09 -3.15
N ALA A 9 6.75 -9.18 -3.24
CA ALA A 9 7.23 -10.47 -3.69
C ALA A 9 7.72 -10.41 -5.15
N ALA A 10 7.00 -9.69 -6.03
CA ALA A 10 7.41 -9.53 -7.42
C ALA A 10 8.73 -8.75 -7.54
N PHE A 11 8.90 -7.66 -6.80
CA PHE A 11 10.17 -6.92 -6.77
C PHE A 11 11.33 -7.77 -6.25
N SER A 12 11.10 -8.59 -5.22
CA SER A 12 12.14 -9.50 -4.72
C SER A 12 12.55 -10.55 -5.76
N GLN A 13 11.59 -11.06 -6.58
CA GLN A 13 11.90 -11.94 -7.71
C GLN A 13 12.69 -11.23 -8.84
N MET A 14 12.58 -9.90 -8.93
CA MET A 14 13.39 -9.07 -9.84
C MET A 14 14.81 -8.79 -9.30
N GLY A 15 15.16 -9.37 -8.14
CA GLY A 15 16.48 -9.21 -7.52
C GLY A 15 16.63 -7.96 -6.65
N LYS A 16 15.54 -7.26 -6.34
CA LYS A 16 15.57 -6.10 -5.44
C LYS A 16 15.56 -6.55 -3.97
N ARG A 17 16.31 -5.86 -3.13
CA ARG A 17 16.20 -5.97 -1.67
C ARG A 17 15.03 -5.10 -1.22
N VAL A 18 13.97 -5.72 -0.77
CA VAL A 18 12.69 -5.07 -0.48
C VAL A 18 12.44 -5.01 1.03
N ALA A 19 11.91 -3.89 1.49
CA ALA A 19 11.26 -3.79 2.79
C ALA A 19 9.78 -3.44 2.60
N GLN A 20 8.89 -4.12 3.34
CA GLN A 20 7.48 -3.75 3.45
C GLN A 20 7.17 -3.30 4.87
N ILE A 21 6.59 -2.11 4.99
CA ILE A 21 6.16 -1.53 6.27
C ILE A 21 4.65 -1.43 6.28
N GLY A 22 4.01 -2.20 7.16
CA GLY A 22 2.57 -2.14 7.40
C GLY A 22 2.21 -0.99 8.35
N CYS A 23 1.28 -0.14 7.94
CA CYS A 23 0.81 1.00 8.71
C CYS A 23 -0.64 0.81 9.24
N ASP A 24 -1.19 -0.41 9.16
CA ASP A 24 -2.51 -0.74 9.68
C ASP A 24 -2.41 -1.23 11.14
N PRO A 25 -3.25 -0.73 12.06
CA PRO A 25 -3.34 -1.25 13.43
C PRO A 25 -3.62 -2.75 13.55
N LYS A 26 -4.12 -3.41 12.50
CA LYS A 26 -4.37 -4.87 12.47
C LYS A 26 -3.11 -5.73 12.33
N ASN A 27 -1.96 -5.12 11.98
CA ASN A 27 -0.67 -5.82 11.85
C ASN A 27 -0.69 -6.97 10.84
N ASP A 28 -1.49 -6.86 9.79
CA ASP A 28 -1.74 -7.93 8.80
C ASP A 28 -1.14 -7.65 7.42
N SER A 29 -0.47 -6.52 7.25
CA SER A 29 0.13 -6.13 5.96
C SER A 29 1.16 -7.14 5.47
N THR A 30 2.03 -7.58 6.35
CA THR A 30 3.14 -8.50 6.03
C THR A 30 2.78 -9.97 6.18
N ARG A 31 1.53 -10.29 6.54
CA ARG A 31 1.06 -11.66 6.84
C ARG A 31 1.35 -12.67 5.72
N LEU A 32 1.16 -12.28 4.46
CA LEU A 32 1.38 -13.16 3.31
C LEU A 32 2.87 -13.35 2.97
N LEU A 33 3.72 -12.45 3.42
CA LEU A 33 5.17 -12.57 3.27
C LEU A 33 5.78 -13.39 4.40
N LEU A 34 5.22 -13.31 5.61
CA LEU A 34 5.71 -14.01 6.80
C LEU A 34 5.08 -15.40 6.99
N GLY A 35 3.93 -15.68 6.38
CA GLY A 35 3.14 -16.88 6.64
C GLY A 35 2.34 -16.86 7.96
N HIS A 36 2.40 -15.77 8.70
CA HIS A 36 1.70 -15.55 9.96
C HIS A 36 1.51 -14.04 10.24
N ILE A 37 0.63 -13.70 11.18
CA ILE A 37 0.49 -12.32 11.66
C ILE A 37 1.74 -11.96 12.47
N CYS A 38 2.29 -10.75 12.26
CA CYS A 38 3.41 -10.23 13.02
C CYS A 38 3.06 -10.18 14.51
N ARG A 39 3.91 -10.77 15.35
CA ARG A 39 3.65 -10.91 16.80
C ARG A 39 4.02 -9.67 17.59
N HIS A 40 5.06 -8.96 17.15
CA HIS A 40 5.59 -7.79 17.83
C HIS A 40 5.71 -6.65 16.82
N THR A 41 4.86 -5.65 17.00
CA THR A 41 4.95 -4.42 16.22
C THR A 41 5.94 -3.45 16.87
N VAL A 42 6.36 -2.45 16.11
CA VAL A 42 7.24 -1.41 16.66
C VAL A 42 6.61 -0.75 17.90
N LEU A 43 5.30 -0.45 17.84
CA LEU A 43 4.59 0.20 18.95
C LEU A 43 4.35 -0.73 20.14
N ASP A 44 4.20 -2.04 19.94
CA ASP A 44 4.10 -3.00 21.04
C ASP A 44 5.41 -3.03 21.82
N LEU A 45 6.54 -3.14 21.14
CA LEU A 45 7.87 -3.15 21.75
C LEU A 45 8.17 -1.84 22.48
N GLU A 46 7.82 -0.67 21.89
CA GLU A 46 7.95 0.63 22.55
C GLU A 46 7.15 0.71 23.87
N ARG A 47 5.93 0.16 23.90
CA ARG A 47 5.11 0.10 25.10
C ARG A 47 5.66 -0.85 26.16
N GLU A 48 6.06 -2.05 25.73
CA GLU A 48 6.62 -3.08 26.64
C GLU A 48 7.92 -2.61 27.30
N ARG A 49 8.80 -1.96 26.53
CA ARG A 49 10.10 -1.50 27.00
C ARG A 49 10.03 -0.17 27.75
N LYS A 50 8.91 0.57 27.73
CA LYS A 50 8.70 1.87 28.41
C LYS A 50 9.84 2.88 28.16
N GLY A 51 10.32 2.95 26.92
CA GLY A 51 11.45 3.81 26.52
C GLY A 51 12.84 3.16 26.72
N GLY A 52 12.91 1.86 27.01
CA GLY A 52 14.15 1.09 26.97
C GLY A 52 14.65 0.87 25.56
N GLU A 53 15.89 0.37 25.45
CA GLU A 53 16.50 0.09 24.15
C GLU A 53 15.76 -1.07 23.41
N ILE A 54 15.55 -0.86 22.12
CA ILE A 54 15.00 -1.83 21.17
C ILE A 54 16.03 -1.97 20.04
N GLY A 55 16.36 -3.20 19.67
CA GLY A 55 17.25 -3.49 18.55
C GLY A 55 16.50 -3.53 17.21
N ALA A 56 17.21 -3.30 16.10
CA ALA A 56 16.64 -3.42 14.76
C ALA A 56 16.12 -4.84 14.48
N GLU A 57 16.80 -5.86 15.01
CA GLU A 57 16.46 -7.27 14.88
C GLU A 57 15.15 -7.65 15.59
N GLU A 58 14.68 -6.85 16.54
CA GLU A 58 13.43 -7.07 17.24
C GLU A 58 12.23 -6.59 16.43
N ILE A 59 12.40 -5.58 15.56
CA ILE A 59 11.32 -4.99 14.75
C ILE A 59 11.30 -5.49 13.31
N VAL A 60 12.41 -6.08 12.81
CA VAL A 60 12.52 -6.59 11.45
C VAL A 60 12.30 -8.10 11.46
N ASN A 61 11.26 -8.53 10.77
CA ASN A 61 11.03 -9.93 10.46
C ASN A 61 11.45 -10.20 9.01
N VAL A 62 12.01 -11.39 8.74
CA VAL A 62 12.41 -11.76 7.38
C VAL A 62 11.36 -12.70 6.80
N GLY A 63 10.72 -12.25 5.72
CA GLY A 63 9.68 -12.99 5.00
C GLY A 63 10.16 -13.62 3.70
N TYR A 64 9.21 -13.93 2.85
CA TYR A 64 9.43 -14.54 1.54
C TYR A 64 10.60 -13.88 0.80
N ASN A 65 11.50 -14.71 0.27
CA ASN A 65 12.65 -14.31 -0.53
C ASN A 65 13.53 -13.19 0.11
N GLY A 66 13.61 -13.18 1.45
CA GLY A 66 14.46 -12.23 2.18
C GLY A 66 13.86 -10.83 2.36
N ILE A 67 12.57 -10.63 2.05
CA ILE A 67 11.90 -9.35 2.26
C ILE A 67 11.89 -8.99 3.74
N ARG A 68 12.33 -7.77 4.06
CA ARG A 68 12.24 -7.20 5.40
C ARG A 68 10.80 -6.77 5.69
N CYS A 69 10.17 -7.36 6.68
CA CYS A 69 8.79 -7.14 7.07
C CYS A 69 8.73 -6.40 8.40
N ILE A 70 8.10 -5.24 8.44
CA ILE A 70 7.95 -4.41 9.64
C ILE A 70 6.48 -4.04 9.76
N GLU A 71 5.91 -4.17 10.96
CA GLU A 71 4.57 -3.67 11.27
C GLU A 71 4.68 -2.51 12.27
N ALA A 72 4.15 -1.36 11.90
CA ALA A 72 4.14 -0.18 12.77
C ALA A 72 3.33 -0.44 14.04
N GLY A 73 2.20 -1.14 13.90
CA GLY A 73 1.25 -1.34 14.97
C GLY A 73 0.28 -0.17 15.13
N GLY A 74 -0.59 -0.27 16.10
CA GLY A 74 -1.60 0.73 16.40
C GLY A 74 -1.70 1.04 17.90
N PRO A 75 -2.48 2.06 18.28
CA PRO A 75 -2.84 2.29 19.66
C PRO A 75 -3.68 1.12 20.19
N GLU A 76 -3.72 0.97 21.51
CA GLU A 76 -4.66 0.05 22.12
C GLU A 76 -6.10 0.39 21.69
N PRO A 77 -6.96 -0.63 21.45
CA PRO A 77 -8.35 -0.40 21.10
C PRO A 77 -9.03 0.58 22.06
N GLY A 78 -9.62 1.64 21.52
CA GLY A 78 -10.28 2.70 22.31
C GLY A 78 -9.36 3.78 22.86
N VAL A 79 -8.05 3.71 22.65
CA VAL A 79 -7.08 4.69 23.19
C VAL A 79 -6.28 5.35 22.05
N GLY A 80 -6.53 6.65 21.83
CA GLY A 80 -5.67 7.48 20.99
C GLY A 80 -5.91 7.41 19.48
N CYS A 81 -5.11 8.16 18.72
CA CYS A 81 -5.16 8.23 17.26
C CYS A 81 -4.06 7.36 16.63
N ALA A 82 -4.43 6.44 15.74
CA ALA A 82 -3.51 5.57 15.03
C ALA A 82 -2.37 6.33 14.32
N GLY A 83 -2.67 7.51 13.81
CA GLY A 83 -1.71 8.32 13.09
C GLY A 83 -0.49 8.79 13.90
N ARG A 84 -0.65 9.02 15.19
CA ARG A 84 0.47 9.40 16.05
C ARG A 84 1.41 8.22 16.28
N GLY A 85 0.85 7.01 16.37
CA GLY A 85 1.64 5.79 16.49
C GLY A 85 2.50 5.52 15.26
N ILE A 86 1.97 5.73 14.06
CA ILE A 86 2.72 5.57 12.81
C ILE A 86 3.96 6.48 12.77
N ILE A 87 3.86 7.74 13.22
CA ILE A 87 5.00 8.66 13.30
C ILE A 87 6.11 8.04 14.17
N VAL A 88 5.76 7.65 15.39
CA VAL A 88 6.71 7.05 16.35
C VAL A 88 7.37 5.79 15.76
N ALA A 89 6.57 4.93 15.13
CA ALA A 89 7.08 3.71 14.53
C ALA A 89 8.07 3.99 13.39
N LEU A 90 7.75 4.90 12.48
CA LEU A 90 8.64 5.24 11.36
C LEU A 90 9.91 5.98 11.81
N GLU A 91 9.80 6.85 12.83
CA GLU A 91 10.97 7.47 13.45
C GLU A 91 11.91 6.41 14.09
N LYS A 92 11.33 5.41 14.75
CA LYS A 92 12.10 4.30 15.33
C LYS A 92 12.78 3.46 14.26
N VAL A 93 12.06 3.08 13.18
CA VAL A 93 12.64 2.36 12.03
C VAL A 93 13.86 3.10 11.48
N ARG A 94 13.77 4.44 11.36
CA ARG A 94 14.85 5.29 10.89
C ARG A 94 16.02 5.36 11.90
N GLN A 95 15.72 5.57 13.19
CA GLN A 95 16.73 5.67 14.25
C GLN A 95 17.58 4.40 14.39
N LEU A 96 16.94 3.24 14.19
CA LEU A 96 17.58 1.94 14.26
C LEU A 96 18.26 1.52 12.95
N GLU A 97 18.19 2.35 11.91
CA GLU A 97 18.66 2.00 10.56
C GLU A 97 18.13 0.64 10.08
N ALA A 98 16.90 0.30 10.49
CA ALA A 98 16.30 -1.03 10.34
C ALA A 98 16.10 -1.46 8.87
N LEU A 99 16.11 -0.50 7.96
CA LEU A 99 16.00 -0.76 6.52
C LEU A 99 17.33 -1.22 5.90
N GLY A 100 18.48 -0.88 6.52
CA GLY A 100 19.79 -1.28 6.04
C GLY A 100 20.04 -0.88 4.58
N ASP A 101 20.48 -1.85 3.80
CA ASP A 101 20.82 -1.71 2.38
C ASP A 101 19.63 -2.01 1.42
N THR A 102 18.40 -1.73 1.83
CA THR A 102 17.18 -1.95 1.05
C THR A 102 17.15 -1.06 -0.21
N ASP A 103 16.81 -1.67 -1.37
CA ASP A 103 16.70 -0.95 -2.65
C ASP A 103 15.31 -0.31 -2.82
N LEU A 104 14.27 -0.90 -2.22
CA LEU A 104 12.87 -0.45 -2.30
C LEU A 104 12.15 -0.60 -0.97
N VAL A 105 11.52 0.47 -0.51
CA VAL A 105 10.63 0.44 0.66
C VAL A 105 9.21 0.63 0.22
N LEU A 106 8.33 -0.33 0.56
CA LEU A 106 6.91 -0.28 0.28
C LEU A 106 6.14 -0.01 1.57
N TYR A 107 5.45 1.11 1.64
CA TYR A 107 4.55 1.47 2.75
C TYR A 107 3.13 1.04 2.39
N ASP A 108 2.60 0.06 3.12
CA ASP A 108 1.21 -0.38 2.98
C ASP A 108 0.33 0.40 3.94
N VAL A 109 -0.42 1.35 3.39
CA VAL A 109 -1.17 2.33 4.15
C VAL A 109 -2.68 2.16 3.93
N LEU A 110 -3.47 2.35 4.99
CA LEU A 110 -4.94 2.35 4.91
C LEU A 110 -5.46 3.39 3.91
N GLY A 111 -6.40 2.99 3.05
CA GLY A 111 -6.99 3.84 2.01
C GLY A 111 -8.30 4.52 2.39
N ASP A 112 -8.98 4.05 3.44
CA ASP A 112 -10.33 4.49 3.81
C ASP A 112 -10.38 5.55 4.93
N VAL A 113 -9.27 5.76 5.62
CA VAL A 113 -9.20 6.71 6.75
C VAL A 113 -8.29 7.89 6.42
N VAL A 114 -8.89 9.02 6.09
CA VAL A 114 -8.17 10.30 5.87
C VAL A 114 -7.81 10.94 7.22
N CYS A 115 -7.18 10.20 8.14
CA CYS A 115 -6.66 10.78 9.36
C CYS A 115 -5.20 11.26 9.17
N GLY A 116 -4.74 12.15 10.06
CA GLY A 116 -3.39 12.72 9.96
C GLY A 116 -2.24 11.70 9.93
N GLY A 117 -2.50 10.44 10.38
CA GLY A 117 -1.53 9.36 10.34
C GLY A 117 -1.31 8.75 8.96
N PHE A 118 -2.35 8.69 8.14
CA PHE A 118 -2.26 8.26 6.76
C PHE A 118 -1.27 9.12 5.95
N ALA A 119 -1.25 10.42 6.23
CA ALA A 119 -0.37 11.35 5.52
C ALA A 119 1.09 11.32 6.02
N VAL A 120 1.43 10.51 7.03
CA VAL A 120 2.79 10.53 7.61
C VAL A 120 3.86 10.15 6.61
N PRO A 121 3.78 9.02 5.87
CA PRO A 121 4.78 8.70 4.87
C PRO A 121 4.92 9.78 3.80
N ILE A 122 3.81 10.44 3.47
CA ILE A 122 3.75 11.54 2.50
C ILE A 122 4.32 12.83 3.07
N ARG A 123 3.84 13.23 4.26
CA ARG A 123 4.14 14.52 4.88
C ARG A 123 5.58 14.63 5.35
N GLU A 124 6.12 13.54 5.89
CA GLU A 124 7.48 13.48 6.42
C GLU A 124 8.52 13.08 5.35
N GLY A 125 8.08 12.88 4.09
CA GLY A 125 8.97 12.59 2.97
C GLY A 125 9.56 11.18 2.96
N TYR A 126 8.90 10.22 3.62
CA TYR A 126 9.30 8.80 3.59
C TYR A 126 8.95 8.14 2.26
N ALA A 127 7.84 8.56 1.61
CA ALA A 127 7.41 8.07 0.31
C ALA A 127 7.53 9.17 -0.75
N GLU A 128 8.06 8.84 -1.91
CA GLU A 128 8.18 9.75 -3.06
C GLU A 128 7.09 9.48 -4.10
N GLU A 129 6.67 8.24 -4.23
CA GLU A 129 5.64 7.80 -5.17
C GLU A 129 4.46 7.17 -4.45
N ILE A 130 3.26 7.50 -4.90
CA ILE A 130 2.02 6.92 -4.39
C ILE A 130 1.30 6.22 -5.53
N TYR A 131 0.85 5.01 -5.26
CA TYR A 131 -0.04 4.24 -6.11
C TYR A 131 -1.33 3.95 -5.35
N ILE A 132 -2.46 4.39 -5.90
CA ILE A 132 -3.77 4.22 -5.24
C ILE A 132 -4.40 2.94 -5.76
N VAL A 133 -4.70 2.01 -4.86
CA VAL A 133 -5.46 0.80 -5.17
C VAL A 133 -6.96 1.10 -5.02
N SER A 134 -7.73 0.91 -6.09
CA SER A 134 -9.17 1.17 -6.11
C SER A 134 -9.92 0.10 -6.91
N SER A 135 -11.22 -0.06 -6.63
CA SER A 135 -12.17 -0.77 -7.48
C SER A 135 -13.11 0.22 -8.16
N GLY A 136 -13.96 -0.26 -9.07
CA GLY A 136 -14.97 0.55 -9.76
C GLY A 136 -16.20 0.88 -8.91
N GLU A 137 -16.24 0.49 -7.64
CA GLU A 137 -17.33 0.85 -6.73
C GLU A 137 -17.25 2.34 -6.33
N LEU A 138 -18.40 3.06 -6.34
CA LEU A 138 -18.46 4.49 -6.06
C LEU A 138 -17.68 4.90 -4.80
N MET A 139 -17.86 4.17 -3.69
CA MET A 139 -17.19 4.53 -2.44
C MET A 139 -15.68 4.24 -2.46
N SER A 140 -15.23 3.28 -3.28
CA SER A 140 -13.80 3.05 -3.51
C SER A 140 -13.18 4.19 -4.32
N LEU A 141 -13.84 4.64 -5.37
CA LEU A 141 -13.43 5.81 -6.16
C LEU A 141 -13.47 7.11 -5.34
N TYR A 142 -14.48 7.27 -4.47
CA TYR A 142 -14.55 8.40 -3.55
C TYR A 142 -13.37 8.42 -2.57
N ALA A 143 -13.00 7.27 -2.00
CA ALA A 143 -11.81 7.14 -1.16
C ALA A 143 -10.54 7.48 -1.94
N ALA A 144 -10.39 6.93 -3.17
CA ALA A 144 -9.26 7.23 -4.05
C ALA A 144 -9.15 8.74 -4.37
N ASN A 145 -10.28 9.38 -4.64
CA ASN A 145 -10.35 10.82 -4.88
C ASN A 145 -9.95 11.65 -3.64
N ASN A 146 -10.31 11.20 -2.44
CA ASN A 146 -9.88 11.84 -1.19
C ASN A 146 -8.38 11.66 -0.93
N ILE A 147 -7.82 10.51 -1.29
CA ILE A 147 -6.35 10.32 -1.28
C ILE A 147 -5.68 11.31 -2.24
N ALA A 148 -6.21 11.46 -3.46
CA ALA A 148 -5.73 12.43 -4.44
C ALA A 148 -5.76 13.87 -3.91
N LYS A 149 -6.83 14.28 -3.18
CA LYS A 149 -6.88 15.58 -2.45
C LYS A 149 -5.73 15.70 -1.45
N GLY A 150 -5.43 14.62 -0.71
CA GLY A 150 -4.30 14.55 0.22
C GLY A 150 -2.96 14.77 -0.49
N ILE A 151 -2.71 14.04 -1.58
CA ILE A 151 -1.48 14.17 -2.38
C ILE A 151 -1.31 15.61 -2.89
N ARG A 152 -2.34 16.19 -3.51
CA ARG A 152 -2.32 17.59 -3.99
C ARG A 152 -1.98 18.57 -2.88
N LYS A 153 -2.57 18.40 -1.69
CA LYS A 153 -2.33 19.27 -0.54
C LYS A 153 -0.87 19.22 -0.06
N PHE A 154 -0.24 18.05 -0.09
CA PHE A 154 1.13 17.86 0.39
C PHE A 154 2.19 18.00 -0.71
N ALA A 155 1.82 17.94 -1.98
CA ALA A 155 2.75 18.09 -3.11
C ALA A 155 3.55 19.41 -3.09
N SER A 156 2.96 20.50 -2.55
CA SER A 156 3.64 21.79 -2.40
C SER A 156 4.72 21.80 -1.30
N ARG A 157 4.69 20.80 -0.40
CA ARG A 157 5.60 20.70 0.75
C ARG A 157 6.63 19.60 0.62
N GLY A 158 6.46 18.69 -0.35
CA GLY A 158 7.29 17.51 -0.52
C GLY A 158 7.46 17.13 -2.00
N ARG A 159 8.26 16.08 -2.24
CA ARG A 159 8.50 15.53 -3.58
C ARG A 159 7.47 14.50 -4.01
N VAL A 160 6.47 14.22 -3.17
CA VAL A 160 5.48 13.18 -3.38
C VAL A 160 4.64 13.43 -4.62
N LYS A 161 4.49 12.40 -5.45
CA LYS A 161 3.67 12.40 -6.67
C LYS A 161 2.82 11.13 -6.77
N LEU A 162 1.73 11.25 -7.51
CA LEU A 162 0.88 10.12 -7.87
C LEU A 162 1.46 9.41 -9.10
N GLY A 163 1.81 8.13 -8.95
CA GLY A 163 2.31 7.29 -10.03
C GLY A 163 1.19 6.62 -10.83
N GLY A 164 0.00 6.50 -10.26
CA GLY A 164 -1.15 5.95 -10.96
C GLY A 164 -2.17 5.29 -10.06
N ILE A 165 -3.27 4.85 -10.70
CA ILE A 165 -4.31 4.02 -10.10
C ILE A 165 -4.00 2.56 -10.42
N ILE A 166 -4.11 1.68 -9.44
CA ILE A 166 -4.09 0.23 -9.59
C ILE A 166 -5.52 -0.25 -9.43
N GLY A 167 -6.12 -0.72 -10.51
CA GLY A 167 -7.46 -1.32 -10.48
C GLY A 167 -7.41 -2.68 -9.79
N ASN A 168 -8.22 -2.89 -8.75
CA ASN A 168 -8.38 -4.17 -8.07
C ASN A 168 -9.83 -4.61 -8.18
N SER A 169 -10.12 -5.45 -9.16
CA SER A 169 -11.47 -5.78 -9.61
C SER A 169 -12.38 -6.33 -8.51
N ARG A 170 -13.60 -5.80 -8.48
CA ARG A 170 -14.76 -6.32 -7.75
C ARG A 170 -15.80 -6.91 -8.69
N LYS A 171 -15.48 -7.01 -10.01
CA LYS A 171 -16.37 -7.46 -11.07
C LYS A 171 -17.57 -6.53 -11.28
N VAL A 172 -17.34 -5.22 -11.12
CA VAL A 172 -18.28 -4.19 -11.52
C VAL A 172 -18.32 -4.14 -13.06
N ALA A 173 -19.48 -3.85 -13.64
CA ALA A 173 -19.60 -3.70 -15.10
C ALA A 173 -18.66 -2.57 -15.59
N HIS A 174 -17.98 -2.79 -16.71
CA HIS A 174 -17.06 -1.83 -17.33
C HIS A 174 -16.00 -1.24 -16.37
N GLU A 175 -15.59 -2.04 -15.36
CA GLU A 175 -14.77 -1.59 -14.26
C GLU A 175 -13.41 -1.03 -14.70
N GLU A 176 -12.76 -1.65 -15.68
CA GLU A 176 -11.46 -1.19 -16.17
C GLU A 176 -11.58 0.13 -16.93
N GLU A 177 -12.62 0.28 -17.75
CA GLU A 177 -12.91 1.50 -18.51
C GLU A 177 -13.22 2.67 -17.55
N LEU A 178 -14.07 2.42 -16.55
CA LEU A 178 -14.40 3.40 -15.51
C LEU A 178 -13.15 3.86 -14.74
N LEU A 179 -12.30 2.93 -14.30
CA LEU A 179 -11.06 3.24 -13.58
C LEU A 179 -10.07 4.00 -14.46
N ARG A 180 -10.05 3.73 -15.76
CA ARG A 180 -9.21 4.45 -16.73
C ARG A 180 -9.68 5.89 -16.89
N GLU A 181 -11.00 6.10 -17.12
CA GLU A 181 -11.58 7.45 -17.20
C GLU A 181 -11.36 8.24 -15.91
N PHE A 182 -11.58 7.62 -14.76
CA PHE A 182 -11.30 8.25 -13.45
C PHE A 182 -9.83 8.68 -13.33
N ALA A 183 -8.89 7.80 -13.65
CA ALA A 183 -7.46 8.11 -13.59
C ALA A 183 -7.08 9.27 -14.52
N GLU A 184 -7.57 9.27 -15.75
CA GLU A 184 -7.34 10.33 -16.73
C GLU A 184 -7.93 11.66 -16.28
N THR A 185 -9.15 11.65 -15.74
CA THR A 185 -9.85 12.85 -15.25
C THR A 185 -9.09 13.50 -14.09
N ILE A 186 -8.53 12.72 -13.16
CA ILE A 186 -7.72 13.29 -12.07
C ILE A 186 -6.26 13.57 -12.48
N GLY A 187 -5.92 13.43 -13.77
CA GLY A 187 -4.60 13.79 -14.32
C GLY A 187 -3.50 12.75 -14.10
N THR A 188 -3.85 11.47 -13.97
CA THR A 188 -2.90 10.36 -13.83
C THR A 188 -3.14 9.25 -14.87
N GLN A 189 -2.85 8.00 -14.55
CA GLN A 189 -3.03 6.83 -15.40
C GLN A 189 -3.55 5.64 -14.61
N LEU A 190 -4.27 4.74 -15.28
CA LEU A 190 -4.48 3.37 -14.79
C LEU A 190 -3.21 2.59 -15.12
N ILE A 191 -2.36 2.35 -14.12
CA ILE A 191 -1.05 1.69 -14.36
C ILE A 191 -1.18 0.19 -14.51
N ALA A 192 -2.17 -0.41 -13.85
CA ALA A 192 -2.52 -1.83 -14.02
C ALA A 192 -3.96 -2.09 -13.58
N PHE A 193 -4.53 -3.17 -14.10
CA PHE A 193 -5.80 -3.72 -13.66
C PHE A 193 -5.60 -5.16 -13.19
N ILE A 194 -5.95 -5.45 -11.95
CA ILE A 194 -5.81 -6.76 -11.31
C ILE A 194 -7.16 -7.45 -11.33
N PRO A 195 -7.36 -8.48 -12.16
CA PRO A 195 -8.61 -9.22 -12.20
C PRO A 195 -8.86 -9.97 -10.88
N ARG A 196 -10.14 -10.14 -10.54
CA ARG A 196 -10.54 -10.89 -9.35
C ARG A 196 -10.56 -12.39 -9.66
N GLU A 197 -9.53 -13.09 -9.22
CA GLU A 197 -9.35 -14.53 -9.41
C GLU A 197 -9.36 -15.29 -8.08
N THR A 198 -9.90 -16.52 -8.09
CA THR A 198 -9.99 -17.37 -6.90
C THR A 198 -8.63 -17.75 -6.35
N ILE A 199 -7.62 -17.86 -7.20
CA ILE A 199 -6.24 -18.19 -6.81
C ILE A 199 -5.65 -17.22 -5.77
N VAL A 200 -6.12 -15.97 -5.74
CA VAL A 200 -5.72 -14.99 -4.73
C VAL A 200 -6.22 -15.40 -3.35
N HIS A 201 -7.48 -15.83 -3.28
CA HIS A 201 -8.08 -16.33 -2.05
C HIS A 201 -7.42 -17.63 -1.58
N ASP A 202 -7.14 -18.55 -2.51
CA ASP A 202 -6.46 -19.81 -2.20
C ASP A 202 -5.07 -19.55 -1.62
N ALA A 203 -4.31 -18.62 -2.20
CA ALA A 203 -3.01 -18.19 -1.68
C ALA A 203 -3.14 -17.58 -0.26
N GLU A 204 -4.18 -16.74 -0.02
CA GLU A 204 -4.46 -16.18 1.30
C GLU A 204 -4.76 -17.23 2.38
N ILE A 205 -5.52 -18.27 2.05
CA ILE A 205 -5.79 -19.42 2.94
C ILE A 205 -4.46 -20.10 3.31
N HIS A 206 -3.56 -20.25 2.35
CA HIS A 206 -2.23 -20.84 2.57
C HIS A 206 -1.23 -19.88 3.21
N ARG A 207 -1.65 -18.61 3.45
CA ARG A 207 -0.81 -17.55 4.03
C ARG A 207 0.43 -17.26 3.19
N GLN A 208 0.27 -17.30 1.88
CA GLN A 208 1.32 -17.08 0.89
C GLN A 208 0.89 -15.97 -0.07
N THR A 209 1.86 -15.34 -0.72
CA THR A 209 1.59 -14.53 -1.91
C THR A 209 1.23 -15.43 -3.08
N VAL A 210 0.55 -14.89 -4.10
CA VAL A 210 0.27 -15.64 -5.34
C VAL A 210 1.57 -16.04 -6.03
N LEU A 211 2.61 -15.21 -5.93
CA LEU A 211 3.91 -15.50 -6.53
C LEU A 211 4.64 -16.68 -5.86
N GLU A 212 4.36 -16.92 -4.59
CA GLU A 212 4.89 -18.06 -3.85
C GLU A 212 4.00 -19.30 -4.04
N TYR A 213 2.68 -19.16 -3.89
CA TYR A 213 1.71 -20.24 -3.94
C TYR A 213 1.56 -20.83 -5.35
N ALA A 214 1.43 -19.97 -6.36
CA ALA A 214 1.19 -20.36 -7.75
C ALA A 214 2.03 -19.54 -8.73
N PRO A 215 3.37 -19.69 -8.72
CA PRO A 215 4.31 -18.82 -9.45
C PRO A 215 4.13 -18.85 -10.96
N GLN A 216 3.50 -19.89 -11.51
CA GLN A 216 3.24 -20.05 -12.96
C GLN A 216 1.83 -19.60 -13.37
N SER A 217 1.02 -19.09 -12.46
CA SER A 217 -0.34 -18.64 -12.75
C SER A 217 -0.35 -17.33 -13.53
N THR A 218 -1.41 -17.12 -14.31
CA THR A 218 -1.65 -15.83 -14.99
C THR A 218 -1.74 -14.68 -14.00
N GLN A 219 -2.27 -14.94 -12.79
CA GLN A 219 -2.36 -13.95 -11.74
C GLN A 219 -0.98 -13.55 -11.18
N ALA A 220 -0.04 -14.48 -11.04
CA ALA A 220 1.34 -14.16 -10.67
C ALA A 220 1.99 -13.24 -11.71
N GLU A 221 1.71 -13.49 -12.99
CA GLU A 221 2.21 -12.65 -14.09
C GLU A 221 1.61 -11.24 -14.08
N VAL A 222 0.35 -11.08 -13.67
CA VAL A 222 -0.26 -9.75 -13.46
C VAL A 222 0.54 -8.95 -12.43
N TYR A 223 0.91 -9.55 -11.30
CA TYR A 223 1.71 -8.86 -10.27
C TYR A 223 3.15 -8.57 -10.71
N ARG A 224 3.79 -9.46 -11.50
CA ARG A 224 5.10 -9.19 -12.08
C ARG A 224 5.06 -8.00 -13.04
N ARG A 225 4.04 -7.96 -13.91
CA ARG A 225 3.85 -6.82 -14.82
C ARG A 225 3.57 -5.52 -14.08
N LEU A 226 2.77 -5.57 -13.00
CA LEU A 226 2.54 -4.42 -12.15
C LEU A 226 3.84 -3.91 -11.52
N ALA A 227 4.64 -4.80 -10.91
CA ALA A 227 5.94 -4.41 -10.34
C ALA A 227 6.87 -3.81 -11.40
N LYS A 228 6.91 -4.39 -12.60
CA LYS A 228 7.69 -3.84 -13.71
C LYS A 228 7.17 -2.47 -14.16
N ALA A 229 5.86 -2.29 -14.25
CA ALA A 229 5.25 -1.01 -14.59
C ALA A 229 5.58 0.07 -13.55
N ILE A 230 5.55 -0.27 -12.26
CA ILE A 230 5.98 0.64 -11.18
C ILE A 230 7.46 1.00 -11.32
N GLU A 231 8.35 0.00 -11.52
CA GLU A 231 9.80 0.22 -11.64
C GLU A 231 10.17 1.17 -12.79
N THR A 232 9.43 1.10 -13.88
CA THR A 232 9.72 1.90 -15.10
C THR A 232 8.80 3.09 -15.28
N ASN A 233 8.03 3.46 -14.25
CA ASN A 233 7.06 4.54 -14.35
C ASN A 233 7.74 5.93 -14.32
N GLU A 234 7.66 6.64 -15.41
CA GLU A 234 8.12 8.03 -15.51
C GLU A 234 6.97 9.04 -15.39
N LYS A 235 5.71 8.58 -15.46
CA LYS A 235 4.51 9.44 -15.39
C LYS A 235 4.11 9.66 -13.93
N LEU A 236 4.79 10.57 -13.28
CA LEU A 236 4.53 10.99 -11.91
C LEU A 236 3.86 12.38 -11.89
N THR A 237 2.64 12.48 -11.38
CA THR A 237 1.79 13.67 -11.49
C THR A 237 1.34 14.21 -10.14
N ILE A 238 0.91 15.47 -10.11
CA ILE A 238 0.11 16.02 -9.01
C ILE A 238 -1.35 15.93 -9.46
N PRO A 239 -2.19 15.16 -8.77
CA PRO A 239 -3.57 14.93 -9.23
C PRO A 239 -4.46 16.17 -9.10
N GLU A 240 -5.50 16.20 -9.93
CA GLU A 240 -6.59 17.15 -9.86
C GLU A 240 -7.90 16.45 -9.44
N PRO A 241 -8.20 16.40 -8.13
CA PRO A 241 -9.35 15.66 -7.62
C PRO A 241 -10.68 16.23 -8.13
N MET A 242 -11.62 15.34 -8.39
CA MET A 242 -12.99 15.67 -8.82
C MET A 242 -13.86 16.15 -7.64
N VAL A 243 -14.94 16.87 -7.94
CA VAL A 243 -16.05 17.07 -7.01
C VAL A 243 -16.92 15.79 -6.96
N PHE A 244 -17.65 15.59 -5.86
CA PHE A 244 -18.36 14.34 -5.63
C PHE A 244 -19.46 14.09 -6.69
N ASP A 245 -20.21 15.11 -7.04
CA ASP A 245 -21.33 15.01 -8.01
C ASP A 245 -20.82 14.53 -9.40
N GLU A 246 -19.69 15.07 -9.87
CA GLU A 246 -19.05 14.63 -11.13
C GLU A 246 -18.60 13.15 -11.06
N LEU A 247 -18.10 12.72 -9.90
CA LEU A 247 -17.69 11.34 -9.67
C LEU A 247 -18.91 10.40 -9.69
N GLU A 248 -20.02 10.81 -9.07
CA GLU A 248 -21.27 10.08 -9.04
C GLU A 248 -21.86 9.93 -10.45
N GLU A 249 -21.94 11.02 -11.23
CA GLU A 249 -22.33 11.00 -12.62
C GLU A 249 -21.46 10.11 -13.50
N MET A 250 -20.13 10.10 -13.25
CA MET A 250 -19.22 9.21 -13.97
C MET A 250 -19.57 7.75 -13.70
N VAL A 251 -19.75 7.35 -12.44
CA VAL A 251 -20.09 5.97 -12.08
C VAL A 251 -21.45 5.55 -12.65
N GLU A 252 -22.45 6.43 -12.61
CA GLU A 252 -23.77 6.15 -13.17
C GLU A 252 -23.75 5.85 -14.69
N ARG A 253 -22.87 6.53 -15.45
CA ARG A 253 -22.71 6.26 -16.90
C ARG A 253 -22.23 4.85 -17.22
N TYR A 254 -21.47 4.24 -16.31
CA TYR A 254 -20.94 2.88 -16.47
C TYR A 254 -21.82 1.80 -15.81
N GLY A 255 -22.79 2.20 -14.98
CA GLY A 255 -23.72 1.30 -14.29
C GLY A 255 -24.97 0.92 -15.08
N ASN A 256 -25.18 1.50 -16.29
CA ASN A 256 -26.37 1.28 -17.14
C ASN A 256 -26.08 0.34 -18.31
#